data_b6f715f947f36bd612c2cbaddb9c16ad
#
_entry.id   b6f715f947f36bd612c2cbaddb9c16ad
#
_cell.length_a   1.000
_cell.length_b   1.000
_cell.length_c   1.000
_cell.angle_alpha   90.00
_cell.angle_beta   90.00
_cell.angle_gamma   90.00
#
_symmetry.space_group_name_H-M   'P 1'
#
loop_
_entity.id
_entity.type
_entity.pdbx_description
1 polymer ?
#
loop_
_entity_poly.entity_id
_entity_poly.type
_entity_poly.pdbx_seq_one_letter_code
_entity_poly.pdbx_strand_id
1 'polypeptide(L)'
;GIYEVAHNRGYVYVRTSSDTADFAVTAIERWYARKDRQRCMDESKLLILCDAGGSNGYRVCNWKMQLQRFADAYAIDVMVCHYPTGAAKWNPIEHWLFSIISSNWAEKPLRSIKTMTALIRGTSTDTGLRVEAVQLKGDFPKQVKVSDQQMAMLNLTRRKICPQ
;
A
#
# COMPACT_ATOMS: atom_id res chain seq x y z
N GLY A 1 -2.29 2.32 -3.81
CA GLY A 1 -1.00 2.98 -4.07
C GLY A 1 -0.06 2.94 -2.88
N ILE A 2 1.22 3.12 -3.14
CA ILE A 2 2.27 3.25 -2.13
C ILE A 2 3.03 4.54 -2.44
N TYR A 3 3.28 5.35 -1.41
CA TYR A 3 4.08 6.55 -1.53
C TYR A 3 5.28 6.47 -0.60
N GLU A 4 6.46 6.52 -1.17
CA GLU A 4 7.73 6.47 -0.48
C GLU A 4 8.18 7.90 -0.14
N VAL A 5 7.89 8.32 1.08
CA VAL A 5 8.06 9.72 1.52
C VAL A 5 9.51 10.19 1.39
N ALA A 6 10.48 9.35 1.81
CA ALA A 6 11.89 9.70 1.81
C ALA A 6 12.46 9.97 0.40
N HIS A 7 11.88 9.38 -0.64
CA HIS A 7 12.39 9.46 -2.00
C HIS A 7 11.46 10.19 -2.96
N ASN A 8 10.31 10.67 -2.49
CA ASN A 8 9.26 11.30 -3.31
C ASN A 8 8.87 10.42 -4.52
N ARG A 9 8.60 9.12 -4.28
CA ARG A 9 8.23 8.15 -5.30
C ARG A 9 6.88 7.54 -5.05
N GLY A 10 6.05 7.49 -6.07
CA GLY A 10 4.74 6.85 -6.06
C GLY A 10 4.75 5.52 -6.83
N TYR A 11 4.10 4.52 -6.26
CA TYR A 11 3.91 3.22 -6.91
C TYR A 11 2.43 2.87 -6.88
N VAL A 12 1.83 2.79 -8.06
CA VAL A 12 0.40 2.52 -8.20
C VAL A 12 0.20 1.15 -8.83
N TYR A 13 -0.45 0.29 -8.08
CA TYR A 13 -0.83 -1.04 -8.55
C TYR A 13 -2.31 -1.04 -8.92
N VAL A 14 -2.59 -1.41 -10.17
CA VAL A 14 -3.93 -1.36 -10.75
C VAL A 14 -4.45 -2.77 -10.95
N ARG A 15 -5.72 -2.98 -10.66
CA ARG A 15 -6.43 -4.23 -10.93
C ARG A 15 -7.86 -3.98 -11.41
N THR A 16 -8.51 -5.01 -11.92
CA THR A 16 -9.88 -4.95 -12.46
C THR A 16 -10.97 -5.36 -11.47
N SER A 17 -10.59 -5.77 -10.26
CA SER A 17 -11.53 -6.26 -9.26
C SER A 17 -11.42 -5.44 -7.96
N SER A 18 -12.22 -5.80 -6.95
CA SER A 18 -12.32 -5.06 -5.69
C SER A 18 -11.02 -5.04 -4.91
N ASP A 19 -10.80 -4.00 -4.15
CA ASP A 19 -9.70 -3.89 -3.20
C ASP A 19 -9.83 -4.92 -2.07
N THR A 20 -8.75 -5.67 -1.82
CA THR A 20 -8.69 -6.73 -0.79
C THR A 20 -7.36 -6.67 -0.05
N ALA A 21 -7.31 -7.24 1.16
CA ALA A 21 -6.09 -7.31 1.95
C ALA A 21 -4.95 -8.06 1.22
N ASP A 22 -5.29 -9.15 0.52
CA ASP A 22 -4.31 -9.91 -0.28
C ASP A 22 -3.70 -9.06 -1.39
N PHE A 23 -4.53 -8.28 -2.11
CA PHE A 23 -4.02 -7.36 -3.12
C PHE A 23 -3.13 -6.27 -2.51
N ALA A 24 -3.54 -5.69 -1.38
CA ALA A 24 -2.79 -4.63 -0.73
C ALA A 24 -1.40 -5.13 -0.27
N VAL A 25 -1.32 -6.31 0.35
CA VAL A 25 -0.03 -6.88 0.77
C VAL A 25 0.80 -7.35 -0.42
N THR A 26 0.19 -7.93 -1.46
CA THR A 26 0.90 -8.27 -2.70
C THR A 26 1.52 -7.02 -3.36
N ALA A 27 0.82 -5.89 -3.33
CA ALA A 27 1.37 -4.62 -3.81
C ALA A 27 2.59 -4.17 -2.99
N ILE A 28 2.52 -4.30 -1.66
CA ILE A 28 3.64 -3.99 -0.75
C ILE A 28 4.82 -4.94 -1.03
N GLU A 29 4.56 -6.22 -1.17
CA GLU A 29 5.59 -7.22 -1.47
C GLU A 29 6.29 -6.94 -2.81
N ARG A 30 5.53 -6.63 -3.87
CA ARG A 30 6.09 -6.26 -5.18
C ARG A 30 6.93 -5.00 -5.12
N TRP A 31 6.48 -4.01 -4.35
CA TRP A 31 7.26 -2.80 -4.10
C TRP A 31 8.54 -3.11 -3.30
N TYR A 32 8.41 -3.91 -2.25
CA TYR A 32 9.53 -4.26 -1.37
C TYR A 32 10.62 -5.07 -2.09
N ALA A 33 10.24 -6.01 -2.95
CA ALA A 33 11.15 -6.88 -3.71
C ALA A 33 11.85 -6.17 -4.88
N ARG A 34 11.72 -4.87 -5.07
CA ARG A 34 12.37 -4.14 -6.18
C ARG A 34 13.88 -4.07 -5.98
N LYS A 35 14.61 -4.27 -7.09
CA LYS A 35 16.08 -4.27 -7.09
C LYS A 35 16.71 -2.94 -6.68
N ASP A 36 16.08 -1.83 -7.06
CA ASP A 36 16.53 -0.48 -6.71
C ASP A 36 16.40 -0.21 -5.21
N ARG A 37 15.38 -0.79 -4.58
CA ARG A 37 15.17 -0.72 -3.15
C ARG A 37 16.16 -1.59 -2.36
N GLN A 38 16.45 -2.78 -2.85
CA GLN A 38 17.40 -3.69 -2.18
C GLN A 38 18.78 -3.07 -1.94
N ARG A 39 19.16 -2.06 -2.74
CA ARG A 39 20.42 -1.33 -2.55
C ARG A 39 20.42 -0.37 -1.36
N CYS A 40 19.23 0.00 -0.88
CA CYS A 40 19.06 0.96 0.22
C CYS A 40 18.73 0.29 1.56
N MET A 41 18.59 -1.05 1.57
CA MET A 41 18.04 -1.75 2.73
C MET A 41 19.07 -2.60 3.44
N ASP A 42 19.67 -1.98 4.41
CA ASP A 42 20.21 -2.66 5.58
C ASP A 42 19.20 -2.63 6.76
N GLU A 43 17.92 -2.42 6.46
CA GLU A 43 16.90 -2.11 7.45
C GLU A 43 15.97 -3.31 7.69
N SER A 44 16.05 -3.87 8.88
CA SER A 44 15.17 -4.92 9.39
C SER A 44 13.76 -4.43 9.77
N LYS A 45 13.39 -3.18 9.45
CA LYS A 45 12.13 -2.56 9.90
C LYS A 45 11.43 -1.80 8.79
N LEU A 46 10.11 -1.98 8.70
CA LEU A 46 9.25 -1.25 7.78
C LEU A 46 8.12 -0.54 8.53
N LEU A 47 8.00 0.77 8.34
CA LEU A 47 6.86 1.55 8.81
C LEU A 47 5.85 1.76 7.68
N ILE A 48 4.62 1.34 7.92
CA ILE A 48 3.48 1.55 7.03
C ILE A 48 2.50 2.52 7.68
N LEU A 49 2.24 3.62 7.01
CA LEU A 49 1.18 4.57 7.39
C LEU A 49 0.00 4.35 6.44
N CYS A 50 -1.19 4.12 6.97
CA CYS A 50 -2.38 3.86 6.16
C CYS A 50 -3.66 4.39 6.82
N ASP A 51 -4.74 4.44 6.06
CA ASP A 51 -6.04 4.84 6.58
C ASP A 51 -6.64 3.77 7.50
N ALA A 52 -7.54 4.18 8.38
CA ALA A 52 -8.19 3.28 9.34
C ALA A 52 -9.22 2.34 8.69
N GLY A 53 -9.67 2.64 7.47
CA GLY A 53 -10.72 1.91 6.74
C GLY A 53 -10.20 1.09 5.57
N GLY A 54 -11.13 0.46 4.84
CA GLY A 54 -10.82 -0.29 3.63
C GLY A 54 -10.17 -1.66 3.88
N SER A 55 -9.49 -2.17 2.86
CA SER A 55 -8.86 -3.49 2.85
C SER A 55 -7.66 -3.62 3.79
N ASN A 56 -7.04 -2.50 4.14
CA ASN A 56 -5.89 -2.38 5.03
C ASN A 56 -6.25 -1.77 6.40
N GLY A 57 -7.54 -1.76 6.75
CA GLY A 57 -8.00 -1.23 8.03
C GLY A 57 -7.59 -2.09 9.22
N TYR A 58 -7.43 -1.47 10.38
CA TYR A 58 -6.96 -2.13 11.61
C TYR A 58 -7.85 -3.27 12.12
N ARG A 59 -9.12 -3.33 11.71
CA ARG A 59 -10.06 -4.42 12.05
C ARG A 59 -9.99 -5.62 11.13
N VAL A 60 -9.31 -5.51 9.98
CA VAL A 60 -9.27 -6.57 8.97
C VAL A 60 -8.27 -7.66 9.37
N CYS A 61 -8.79 -8.81 9.82
CA CYS A 61 -7.96 -9.94 10.24
C CYS A 61 -7.06 -10.46 9.13
N ASN A 62 -7.58 -10.56 7.89
CA ASN A 62 -6.79 -11.01 6.75
C ASN A 62 -5.63 -10.06 6.43
N TRP A 63 -5.79 -8.74 6.62
CA TRP A 63 -4.69 -7.77 6.48
C TRP A 63 -3.52 -8.10 7.42
N LYS A 64 -3.83 -8.36 8.70
CA LYS A 64 -2.82 -8.72 9.70
C LYS A 64 -2.12 -10.04 9.36
N MET A 65 -2.89 -11.05 8.93
CA MET A 65 -2.35 -12.36 8.55
C MET A 65 -1.43 -12.25 7.33
N GLN A 66 -1.81 -11.51 6.31
CA GLN A 66 -0.98 -11.33 5.12
C GLN A 66 0.28 -10.52 5.43
N LEU A 67 0.20 -9.51 6.30
CA LEU A 67 1.39 -8.78 6.78
C LEU A 67 2.34 -9.66 7.58
N GLN A 68 1.82 -10.57 8.42
CA GLN A 68 2.67 -11.54 9.12
C GLN A 68 3.45 -12.41 8.12
N ARG A 69 2.76 -12.95 7.10
CA ARG A 69 3.40 -13.75 6.05
C ARG A 69 4.50 -12.97 5.32
N PHE A 70 4.22 -11.72 5.01
CA PHE A 70 5.19 -10.82 4.39
C PHE A 70 6.40 -10.58 5.32
N ALA A 71 6.16 -10.28 6.59
CA ALA A 71 7.21 -10.06 7.58
C ALA A 71 8.11 -11.28 7.75
N ASP A 72 7.51 -12.47 7.83
CA ASP A 72 8.22 -13.75 7.94
C ASP A 72 9.05 -14.06 6.70
N ALA A 73 8.48 -13.83 5.50
CA ALA A 73 9.16 -14.11 4.22
C ALA A 73 10.41 -13.25 4.00
N TYR A 74 10.41 -12.03 4.52
CA TYR A 74 11.53 -11.08 4.38
C TYR A 74 12.35 -10.91 5.66
N ALA A 75 12.01 -11.61 6.73
CA ALA A 75 12.66 -11.54 8.06
C ALA A 75 12.76 -10.09 8.57
N ILE A 76 11.66 -9.33 8.50
CA ILE A 76 11.59 -7.93 8.92
C ILE A 76 10.50 -7.68 9.95
N ASP A 77 10.69 -6.63 10.76
CA ASP A 77 9.65 -6.08 11.62
C ASP A 77 8.77 -5.11 10.85
N VAL A 78 7.47 -5.35 10.83
CA VAL A 78 6.50 -4.44 10.18
C VAL A 78 5.71 -3.69 11.26
N MET A 79 5.84 -2.37 11.25
CA MET A 79 5.04 -1.47 12.08
C MET A 79 3.95 -0.83 11.24
N VAL A 80 2.69 -0.95 11.65
CA VAL A 80 1.55 -0.32 10.99
C VAL A 80 0.96 0.76 11.89
N CYS A 81 0.84 1.97 11.36
CA CYS A 81 0.14 3.06 12.00
C CYS A 81 -1.04 3.50 11.13
N HIS A 82 -2.21 3.59 11.74
CA HIS A 82 -3.42 4.03 11.05
C HIS A 82 -3.74 5.48 11.38
N TYR A 83 -4.03 6.28 10.35
CA TYR A 83 -4.59 7.60 10.56
C TYR A 83 -5.97 7.48 11.20
N PRO A 84 -6.34 8.39 12.11
CA PRO A 84 -7.69 8.46 12.64
C PRO A 84 -8.73 8.63 11.53
N THR A 85 -9.94 8.14 11.75
CA THR A 85 -11.06 8.35 10.82
C THR A 85 -11.27 9.85 10.59
N GLY A 86 -11.41 10.27 9.34
CA GLY A 86 -11.53 11.67 8.95
C GLY A 86 -10.22 12.45 8.84
N ALA A 87 -9.08 11.81 9.11
CA ALA A 87 -7.76 12.45 9.03
C ALA A 87 -7.07 12.27 7.65
N ALA A 88 -7.79 11.91 6.60
CA ALA A 88 -7.26 11.73 5.25
C ALA A 88 -6.47 12.95 4.75
N LYS A 89 -6.87 14.17 5.16
CA LYS A 89 -6.14 15.42 4.84
C LYS A 89 -4.70 15.47 5.38
N TRP A 90 -4.35 14.59 6.31
CA TRP A 90 -3.00 14.51 6.88
C TRP A 90 -2.19 13.35 6.27
N ASN A 91 -2.83 12.54 5.42
CA ASN A 91 -2.17 11.42 4.78
C ASN A 91 -1.37 11.90 3.55
N PRO A 92 -0.03 11.83 3.56
CA PRO A 92 0.80 12.34 2.48
C PRO A 92 0.47 11.75 1.10
N ILE A 93 0.03 10.49 1.04
CA ILE A 93 -0.30 9.84 -0.23
C ILE A 93 -1.46 10.54 -0.97
N GLU A 94 -2.42 11.07 -0.23
CA GLU A 94 -3.58 11.76 -0.81
C GLU A 94 -3.15 13.07 -1.50
N HIS A 95 -2.27 13.83 -0.85
CA HIS A 95 -1.85 15.14 -1.33
C HIS A 95 -0.69 15.09 -2.31
N TRP A 96 0.29 14.24 -2.07
CA TRP A 96 1.55 14.24 -2.81
C TRP A 96 1.60 13.21 -3.93
N LEU A 97 0.64 12.27 -3.96
CA LEU A 97 0.53 11.28 -5.02
C LEU A 97 -0.82 11.35 -5.72
N PHE A 98 -1.92 11.07 -5.03
CA PHE A 98 -3.22 10.91 -5.69
C PHE A 98 -3.79 12.21 -6.23
N SER A 99 -3.62 13.35 -5.55
CA SER A 99 -4.03 14.65 -6.07
C SER A 99 -3.31 14.99 -7.37
N ILE A 100 -2.00 14.73 -7.44
CA ILE A 100 -1.19 15.01 -8.64
C ILE A 100 -1.59 14.07 -9.79
N ILE A 101 -1.81 12.78 -9.49
CA ILE A 101 -2.32 11.83 -10.49
C ILE A 101 -3.69 12.30 -11.01
N SER A 102 -4.59 12.72 -10.13
CA SER A 102 -5.93 13.20 -10.48
C SER A 102 -5.87 14.42 -11.39
N SER A 103 -4.98 15.35 -11.11
CA SER A 103 -4.75 16.52 -11.96
C SER A 103 -4.19 16.14 -13.34
N ASN A 104 -3.30 15.15 -13.40
CA ASN A 104 -2.68 14.73 -14.68
C ASN A 104 -3.67 14.03 -15.61
N TRP A 105 -4.68 13.34 -15.09
CA TRP A 105 -5.67 12.67 -15.93
C TRP A 105 -7.01 13.42 -16.02
N ALA A 106 -7.13 14.57 -15.38
CA ALA A 106 -8.32 15.42 -15.51
C ALA A 106 -8.66 15.65 -17.00
N GLU A 107 -9.94 15.57 -17.32
CA GLU A 107 -10.48 15.74 -18.68
C GLU A 107 -10.02 14.70 -19.72
N LYS A 108 -9.20 13.71 -19.33
CA LYS A 108 -8.74 12.65 -20.24
C LYS A 108 -9.64 11.41 -20.10
N PRO A 109 -10.19 10.88 -21.21
CA PRO A 109 -11.06 9.71 -21.13
C PRO A 109 -10.28 8.44 -20.76
N LEU A 110 -10.60 7.83 -19.64
CA LEU A 110 -9.98 6.59 -19.16
C LEU A 110 -10.63 5.36 -19.81
N ARG A 111 -10.40 5.15 -21.09
CA ARG A 111 -11.09 4.11 -21.87
C ARG A 111 -10.54 2.69 -21.66
N SER A 112 -9.36 2.55 -21.07
CA SER A 112 -8.74 1.25 -20.80
C SER A 112 -7.78 1.32 -19.63
N ILE A 113 -7.50 0.17 -19.01
CA ILE A 113 -6.47 0.05 -17.96
C ILE A 113 -5.10 0.44 -18.49
N LYS A 114 -4.81 0.11 -19.76
CA LYS A 114 -3.56 0.51 -20.42
C LYS A 114 -3.42 2.02 -20.48
N THR A 115 -4.47 2.74 -20.91
CA THR A 115 -4.49 4.21 -20.95
C THR A 115 -4.34 4.79 -19.55
N MET A 116 -5.11 4.29 -18.58
CA MET A 116 -5.03 4.74 -17.18
C MET A 116 -3.62 4.54 -16.61
N THR A 117 -3.03 3.38 -16.79
CA THR A 117 -1.69 3.06 -16.29
C THR A 117 -0.63 3.95 -16.96
N ALA A 118 -0.77 4.25 -18.26
CA ALA A 118 0.13 5.16 -18.96
C ALA A 118 0.05 6.60 -18.45
N LEU A 119 -1.16 7.10 -18.19
CA LEU A 119 -1.37 8.44 -17.61
C LEU A 119 -0.80 8.54 -16.20
N ILE A 120 -0.98 7.50 -15.38
CA ILE A 120 -0.39 7.46 -14.03
C ILE A 120 1.15 7.50 -14.10
N ARG A 121 1.77 6.71 -14.98
CA ARG A 121 3.23 6.72 -15.19
C ARG A 121 3.77 8.07 -15.68
N GLY A 122 2.99 8.78 -16.47
CA GLY A 122 3.36 10.11 -16.96
C GLY A 122 3.24 11.22 -15.93
N THR A 123 2.84 10.88 -14.69
CA THR A 123 2.71 11.86 -13.63
C THR A 123 4.08 12.19 -13.03
N SER A 124 4.44 13.46 -13.08
CA SER A 124 5.66 14.00 -12.47
C SER A 124 5.41 15.43 -12.01
N THR A 125 6.28 15.94 -11.15
CA THR A 125 6.27 17.33 -10.67
C THR A 125 7.66 17.94 -10.75
N ASP A 126 7.73 19.27 -10.77
CA ASP A 126 8.99 20.01 -10.68
C ASP A 126 9.72 19.74 -9.36
N THR A 127 9.00 19.33 -8.33
CA THR A 127 9.56 18.92 -7.05
C THR A 127 10.16 17.49 -7.05
N GLY A 128 10.18 16.84 -8.22
CA GLY A 128 10.86 15.56 -8.44
C GLY A 128 10.03 14.31 -8.16
N LEU A 129 8.70 14.43 -8.00
CA LEU A 129 7.84 13.24 -7.91
C LEU A 129 8.01 12.37 -9.16
N ARG A 130 8.21 11.07 -8.94
CA ARG A 130 8.20 10.05 -9.99
C ARG A 130 7.19 8.99 -9.64
N VAL A 131 6.34 8.64 -10.62
CA VAL A 131 5.27 7.68 -10.42
C VAL A 131 5.45 6.48 -11.34
N GLU A 132 5.40 5.31 -10.76
CA GLU A 132 5.32 4.05 -11.48
C GLU A 132 3.94 3.44 -11.34
N ALA A 133 3.45 2.83 -12.40
CA ALA A 133 2.17 2.15 -12.37
C ALA A 133 2.27 0.78 -13.05
N VAL A 134 1.71 -0.23 -12.41
CA VAL A 134 1.73 -1.62 -12.88
C VAL A 134 0.37 -2.24 -12.69
N GLN A 135 -0.11 -2.94 -13.73
CA GLN A 135 -1.28 -3.79 -13.55
C GLN A 135 -0.86 -5.10 -12.89
N LEU A 136 -1.42 -5.37 -11.70
CA LEU A 136 -1.29 -6.68 -11.05
C LEU A 136 -2.37 -7.63 -11.59
N LYS A 137 -1.91 -8.74 -12.15
CA LYS A 137 -2.74 -9.88 -12.52
C LYS A 137 -2.71 -10.90 -11.39
N GLY A 138 -3.83 -11.51 -11.09
CA GLY A 138 -3.95 -12.54 -10.07
C GLY A 138 -5.37 -12.63 -9.53
N ASP A 139 -5.64 -13.71 -8.83
CA ASP A 139 -6.88 -13.86 -8.07
C ASP A 139 -6.64 -13.37 -6.63
N PHE A 140 -7.48 -12.45 -6.21
CA PHE A 140 -7.43 -11.83 -4.88
C PHE A 140 -8.81 -11.98 -4.24
N PRO A 141 -9.06 -13.08 -3.54
CA PRO A 141 -10.38 -13.41 -3.05
C PRO A 141 -10.90 -12.34 -2.08
N LYS A 142 -12.22 -12.13 -2.15
CA LYS A 142 -12.94 -11.27 -1.21
C LYS A 142 -13.32 -12.06 0.03
N GLN A 143 -13.48 -11.33 1.14
CA GLN A 143 -14.06 -11.87 2.38
C GLN A 143 -13.36 -13.13 2.91
N VAL A 144 -12.04 -13.20 2.78
CA VAL A 144 -11.24 -14.26 3.38
C VAL A 144 -11.46 -14.25 4.89
N LYS A 145 -12.03 -15.34 5.40
CA LYS A 145 -12.24 -15.53 6.83
C LYS A 145 -10.95 -16.02 7.47
N VAL A 146 -10.59 -15.42 8.57
CA VAL A 146 -9.47 -15.82 9.41
C VAL A 146 -10.04 -16.29 10.74
N SER A 147 -9.71 -17.49 11.17
CA SER A 147 -10.19 -18.04 12.43
C SER A 147 -9.48 -17.40 13.65
N ASP A 148 -10.10 -17.49 14.83
CA ASP A 148 -9.50 -17.01 16.07
C ASP A 148 -8.19 -17.74 16.38
N GLN A 149 -8.09 -19.03 16.05
CA GLN A 149 -6.86 -19.80 16.16
C GLN A 149 -5.73 -19.23 15.31
N GLN A 150 -6.03 -18.90 14.04
CA GLN A 150 -5.05 -18.26 13.16
C GLN A 150 -4.64 -16.87 13.67
N MET A 151 -5.58 -16.10 14.20
CA MET A 151 -5.29 -14.80 14.81
C MET A 151 -4.42 -14.91 16.06
N ALA A 152 -4.63 -15.93 16.88
CA ALA A 152 -3.83 -16.18 18.09
C ALA A 152 -2.37 -16.57 17.78
N MET A 153 -2.11 -17.08 16.58
CA MET A 153 -0.75 -17.46 16.13
C MET A 153 0.07 -16.29 15.59
N LEU A 154 -0.55 -15.12 15.39
CA LEU A 154 0.17 -13.96 14.87
C LEU A 154 1.08 -13.35 15.94
N ASN A 155 2.30 -13.01 15.55
CA ASN A 155 3.24 -12.24 16.38
C ASN A 155 2.88 -10.75 16.33
N LEU A 156 1.73 -10.41 16.91
CA LEU A 156 1.15 -9.06 16.88
C LEU A 156 1.23 -8.39 18.23
N THR A 157 1.97 -7.29 18.32
CA THR A 157 2.09 -6.49 19.55
C THR A 157 1.46 -5.11 19.33
N ARG A 158 0.55 -4.72 20.23
CA ARG A 158 0.02 -3.35 20.25
C ARG A 158 0.99 -2.42 20.93
N ARG A 159 1.28 -1.29 20.31
CA ARG A 159 2.12 -0.27 20.92
C ARG A 159 1.37 0.50 22.00
N LYS A 160 2.07 0.79 23.12
CA LYS A 160 1.49 1.54 24.25
C LYS A 160 1.22 3.01 23.93
N ILE A 161 1.98 3.60 22.99
CA ILE A 161 1.91 5.04 22.66
C ILE A 161 0.72 5.38 21.76
N CYS A 162 0.25 4.44 20.94
CA CYS A 162 -0.95 4.57 20.11
C CYS A 162 -1.70 3.24 20.09
N PRO A 163 -2.39 2.90 21.19
CA PRO A 163 -3.14 1.65 21.29
C PRO A 163 -4.46 1.78 20.52
N GLN A 164 -4.47 1.46 19.23
CA GLN A 164 -5.71 1.30 18.46
C GLN A 164 -6.00 -0.16 18.20
#